data_5fc234c9d1bea96cb3b0c8351e923de0
#
_entry.id   5fc234c9d1bea96cb3b0c8351e923de0
#
_cell.length_a   1.000
_cell.length_b   1.000
_cell.length_c   1.000
_cell.angle_alpha   90.00
_cell.angle_beta   90.00
_cell.angle_gamma   90.00
#
_symmetry.space_group_name_H-M   'P 1'
#
loop_
_entity.id
_entity.type
_entity.pdbx_description
1 polymer ?
#
loop_
_entity_poly.entity_id
_entity_poly.type
_entity_poly.pdbx_seq_one_letter_code
_entity_poly.pdbx_strand_id
1 'polypeptide(L)'
;RRPEEILAITFTRKAAGEMKRRVLEALHAAAGEAPAQAPENERRTRELARAALARDAERGWRLLENTARLRIQTIDSFSASLTRQMPVLARLGWQPGLVEDARELFHEAAVRTLHALEHGGDDAPAIARLLAHLDGDQGKAAGLLAGMLARRDQWLGRDWEGRLDREAIEAAFRAERARLMGLARSLFPAAQGHALCALLDEAAANLARDGVESGLRGCAGLAELPPADGAGSAAWEAIGSLLVKTDGDWRVAPNRAQGFPAKTDGGREAAKKEYLAVVQALREVPGLRQALADLAILPPATFPEPQWEALSAVIGVLPRAAAHLLTVFAERGEVDHAQIAAGAVQALGDESAPTDLLLALDERLSHVLVDEFQDTSRSQWSLLAALTAGWGPGDGRTVFAVGDPMQSIYRFREADVGLFLRAWREGLARVRLEPLRLSSNFRSQSGVVDWVNATFRRVLPAQDDENEGAVRYSASDAYHEALAGPAVQVHAWAREDRDAARVEEARTVVELVRAAHRERPGASVAILVR
;
A
#
# COMPACT_ATOMS: atom_id res chain seq x y z
N ARG A 1 24.74 20.90 -20.34
CA ARG A 1 23.59 21.01 -19.45
C ARG A 1 24.07 21.51 -18.09
N ARG A 2 23.20 22.12 -17.31
CA ARG A 2 23.51 22.68 -15.98
C ARG A 2 23.16 21.65 -14.89
N PRO A 3 23.80 21.68 -13.71
CA PRO A 3 23.48 20.77 -12.61
C PRO A 3 22.01 20.84 -12.19
N GLU A 4 21.40 22.02 -12.23
CA GLU A 4 20.02 22.28 -11.86
C GLU A 4 18.99 21.65 -12.82
N GLU A 5 19.42 21.23 -14.01
CA GLU A 5 18.57 20.53 -14.98
C GLU A 5 18.33 19.06 -14.58
N ILE A 6 19.05 18.59 -13.55
CA ILE A 6 18.93 17.22 -13.02
C ILE A 6 18.23 17.30 -11.67
N LEU A 7 17.04 16.73 -11.58
CA LEU A 7 16.28 16.58 -10.34
C LEU A 7 16.38 15.14 -9.86
N ALA A 8 16.98 14.90 -8.70
CA ALA A 8 16.98 13.60 -8.04
C ALA A 8 16.12 13.68 -6.79
N ILE A 9 15.11 12.83 -6.73
CA ILE A 9 14.14 12.79 -5.63
C ILE A 9 14.07 11.40 -5.01
N THR A 10 13.81 11.37 -3.72
CA THR A 10 13.62 10.15 -2.94
C THR A 10 12.53 10.36 -1.89
N PHE A 11 12.15 9.30 -1.20
CA PHE A 11 11.05 9.35 -0.23
C PHE A 11 11.46 9.94 1.13
N THR A 12 12.67 9.67 1.63
CA THR A 12 13.09 10.10 2.98
C THR A 12 14.21 11.12 2.96
N ARG A 13 14.21 12.02 3.97
CA ARG A 13 15.31 13.00 4.17
C ARG A 13 16.67 12.30 4.35
N LYS A 14 16.69 11.14 5.02
CA LYS A 14 17.90 10.35 5.21
C LYS A 14 18.44 9.83 3.87
N ALA A 15 17.55 9.28 3.01
CA ALA A 15 17.95 8.81 1.68
C ALA A 15 18.45 9.96 0.79
N ALA A 16 17.79 11.12 0.81
CA ALA A 16 18.26 12.31 0.08
C ALA A 16 19.65 12.76 0.56
N GLY A 17 19.87 12.78 1.88
CA GLY A 17 21.17 13.11 2.47
C GLY A 17 22.25 12.09 2.07
N GLU A 18 21.94 10.80 2.10
CA GLU A 18 22.85 9.72 1.68
C GLU A 18 23.20 9.81 0.19
N MET A 19 22.20 10.00 -0.66
CA MET A 19 22.41 10.18 -2.11
C MET A 19 23.32 11.36 -2.38
N LYS A 20 23.07 12.51 -1.72
CA LYS A 20 23.88 13.72 -1.84
C LYS A 20 25.32 13.47 -1.36
N ARG A 21 25.49 12.82 -0.21
CA ARG A 21 26.79 12.45 0.34
C ARG A 21 27.58 11.59 -0.63
N ARG A 22 26.98 10.54 -1.22
CA ARG A 22 27.65 9.64 -2.19
C ARG A 22 28.10 10.39 -3.44
N VAL A 23 27.28 11.30 -3.97
CA VAL A 23 27.66 12.12 -5.12
C VAL A 23 28.86 13.00 -4.79
N LEU A 24 28.84 13.68 -3.63
CA LEU A 24 29.93 14.53 -3.19
C LEU A 24 31.21 13.74 -2.91
N GLU A 25 31.13 12.58 -2.28
CA GLU A 25 32.27 11.68 -2.05
C GLU A 25 32.90 11.22 -3.37
N ALA A 26 32.07 10.86 -4.37
CA ALA A 26 32.57 10.49 -5.70
C ALA A 26 33.31 11.66 -6.37
N LEU A 27 32.77 12.89 -6.27
CA LEU A 27 33.43 14.10 -6.80
C LEU A 27 34.74 14.39 -6.05
N HIS A 28 34.76 14.33 -4.71
CA HIS A 28 35.99 14.52 -3.92
C HIS A 28 37.05 13.47 -4.24
N ALA A 29 36.65 12.19 -4.32
CA ALA A 29 37.55 11.09 -4.66
C ALA A 29 38.13 11.25 -6.07
N ALA A 30 37.37 11.81 -7.01
CA ALA A 30 37.84 12.05 -8.38
C ALA A 30 38.84 13.19 -8.49
N ALA A 31 38.82 14.15 -7.58
CA ALA A 31 39.80 15.26 -7.50
C ALA A 31 41.19 14.80 -7.03
N GLY A 32 41.29 13.65 -6.33
CA GLY A 32 42.55 13.08 -5.83
C GLY A 32 43.17 12.02 -6.76
N GLU A 33 44.30 11.43 -6.33
CA GLU A 33 44.98 10.36 -7.04
C GLU A 33 44.17 9.05 -7.02
N ALA A 34 44.26 8.26 -8.09
CA ALA A 34 43.55 6.98 -8.22
C ALA A 34 44.26 5.88 -7.40
N PRO A 35 43.54 5.03 -6.63
CA PRO A 35 44.09 3.80 -6.11
C PRO A 35 44.61 2.90 -7.24
N ALA A 36 45.78 2.26 -7.05
CA ALA A 36 46.41 1.43 -8.09
C ALA A 36 45.54 0.22 -8.51
N GLN A 37 44.66 -0.23 -7.63
CA GLN A 37 43.74 -1.36 -7.87
C GLN A 37 42.33 -1.01 -7.36
N ALA A 38 41.52 -0.37 -8.22
CA ALA A 38 40.10 -0.14 -7.91
C ALA A 38 39.22 -1.10 -8.73
N PRO A 39 38.11 -1.59 -8.14
CA PRO A 39 37.09 -2.34 -8.86
C PRO A 39 36.54 -1.55 -10.07
N GLU A 40 36.04 -2.27 -11.08
CA GLU A 40 35.59 -1.64 -12.32
C GLU A 40 34.49 -0.60 -12.10
N ASN A 41 33.53 -0.87 -11.22
CA ASN A 41 32.47 0.07 -10.85
C ASN A 41 33.03 1.37 -10.24
N GLU A 42 34.05 1.28 -9.38
CA GLU A 42 34.69 2.45 -8.78
C GLU A 42 35.47 3.25 -9.82
N ARG A 43 36.18 2.57 -10.73
CA ARG A 43 36.87 3.22 -11.85
C ARG A 43 35.89 3.99 -12.72
N ARG A 44 34.76 3.36 -13.08
CA ARG A 44 33.72 3.98 -13.90
C ARG A 44 33.09 5.19 -13.19
N THR A 45 32.75 5.05 -11.91
CA THR A 45 32.23 6.17 -11.09
C THR A 45 33.21 7.33 -11.07
N ARG A 46 34.51 7.04 -10.92
CA ARG A 46 35.56 8.06 -10.88
C ARG A 46 35.75 8.75 -12.24
N GLU A 47 35.68 8.02 -13.35
CA GLU A 47 35.72 8.60 -14.70
C GLU A 47 34.57 9.60 -14.91
N LEU A 48 33.34 9.20 -14.53
CA LEU A 48 32.17 10.04 -14.62
C LEU A 48 32.30 11.29 -13.73
N ALA A 49 32.79 11.11 -12.51
CA ALA A 49 33.01 12.23 -11.57
C ALA A 49 34.10 13.18 -12.08
N ARG A 50 35.19 12.69 -12.70
CA ARG A 50 36.21 13.53 -13.37
C ARG A 50 35.64 14.31 -14.54
N ALA A 51 34.81 13.70 -15.36
CA ALA A 51 34.14 14.38 -16.46
C ALA A 51 33.21 15.49 -15.95
N ALA A 52 32.50 15.23 -14.84
CA ALA A 52 31.66 16.23 -14.18
C ALA A 52 32.48 17.40 -13.61
N LEU A 53 33.62 17.14 -12.94
CA LEU A 53 34.52 18.16 -12.43
C LEU A 53 35.19 18.97 -13.54
N ALA A 54 35.58 18.36 -14.65
CA ALA A 54 36.11 19.08 -15.81
C ALA A 54 35.05 20.06 -16.36
N ARG A 55 33.79 19.62 -16.45
CA ARG A 55 32.68 20.46 -16.87
C ARG A 55 32.36 21.55 -15.84
N ASP A 56 32.48 21.24 -14.56
CA ASP A 56 32.34 22.16 -13.44
C ASP A 56 33.36 23.33 -13.56
N ALA A 57 34.63 22.99 -13.79
CA ALA A 57 35.70 23.96 -13.98
C ALA A 57 35.48 24.82 -15.23
N GLU A 58 35.12 24.19 -16.38
CA GLU A 58 34.83 24.88 -17.64
C GLU A 58 33.70 25.93 -17.49
N ARG A 59 32.67 25.55 -16.72
CA ARG A 59 31.46 26.37 -16.56
C ARG A 59 31.42 27.25 -15.31
N GLY A 60 32.39 27.10 -14.42
CA GLY A 60 32.47 27.85 -13.17
C GLY A 60 31.33 27.55 -12.19
N TRP A 61 30.82 26.33 -12.15
CA TRP A 61 29.66 25.97 -11.29
C TRP A 61 30.02 25.91 -9.82
N ARG A 62 31.24 25.50 -9.48
CA ARG A 62 31.73 25.29 -8.10
C ARG A 62 30.88 24.34 -7.29
N LEU A 63 30.66 23.13 -7.82
CA LEU A 63 29.74 22.13 -7.23
C LEU A 63 30.14 21.70 -5.82
N LEU A 64 31.44 21.59 -5.54
CA LEU A 64 31.96 21.22 -4.22
C LEU A 64 31.78 22.33 -3.17
N GLU A 65 31.80 23.59 -3.60
CA GLU A 65 31.56 24.75 -2.74
C GLU A 65 30.08 25.11 -2.63
N ASN A 66 29.35 24.97 -3.74
CA ASN A 66 27.92 25.26 -3.82
C ASN A 66 27.08 24.00 -4.09
N THR A 67 26.98 23.14 -3.09
CA THR A 67 26.26 21.87 -3.18
C THR A 67 24.74 22.04 -3.31
N ALA A 68 24.20 23.25 -3.14
CA ALA A 68 22.78 23.54 -3.34
C ALA A 68 22.37 23.45 -4.83
N ARG A 69 23.33 23.55 -5.75
CA ARG A 69 23.11 23.33 -7.19
C ARG A 69 22.75 21.91 -7.56
N LEU A 70 23.11 20.94 -6.71
CA LEU A 70 22.65 19.56 -6.83
C LEU A 70 21.23 19.47 -6.27
N ARG A 71 20.24 19.34 -7.15
CA ARG A 71 18.82 19.24 -6.78
C ARG A 71 18.50 17.81 -6.33
N ILE A 72 19.07 17.42 -5.18
CA ILE A 72 18.85 16.13 -4.53
C ILE A 72 18.04 16.39 -3.27
N GLN A 73 16.78 15.93 -3.23
CA GLN A 73 15.84 16.26 -2.16
C GLN A 73 14.71 15.23 -2.05
N THR A 74 13.89 15.32 -1.00
CA THR A 74 12.68 14.50 -0.94
C THR A 74 11.61 15.05 -1.87
N ILE A 75 10.69 14.14 -2.33
CA ILE A 75 9.57 14.57 -3.17
C ILE A 75 8.67 15.58 -2.45
N ASP A 76 8.51 15.45 -1.14
CA ASP A 76 7.74 16.40 -0.32
C ASP A 76 8.45 17.78 -0.25
N SER A 77 9.78 17.79 -0.11
CA SER A 77 10.54 19.04 -0.12
C SER A 77 10.46 19.73 -1.48
N PHE A 78 10.44 18.95 -2.56
CA PHE A 78 10.23 19.47 -3.91
C PHE A 78 8.81 20.04 -4.06
N SER A 79 7.77 19.29 -3.67
CA SER A 79 6.37 19.73 -3.67
C SER A 79 6.19 21.04 -2.88
N ALA A 80 6.75 21.10 -1.66
CA ALA A 80 6.71 22.31 -0.85
C ALA A 80 7.45 23.50 -1.50
N SER A 81 8.48 23.24 -2.30
CA SER A 81 9.16 24.32 -3.04
C SER A 81 8.29 24.88 -4.18
N LEU A 82 7.49 24.05 -4.82
CA LEU A 82 6.55 24.46 -5.87
C LEU A 82 5.40 25.28 -5.28
N THR A 83 4.81 24.80 -4.20
CA THR A 83 3.72 25.52 -3.52
C THR A 83 4.15 26.89 -3.01
N ARG A 84 5.40 27.04 -2.54
CA ARG A 84 5.96 28.34 -2.13
C ARG A 84 6.14 29.31 -3.29
N GLN A 85 6.40 28.83 -4.50
CA GLN A 85 6.55 29.67 -5.68
C GLN A 85 5.21 30.19 -6.20
N MET A 86 4.14 29.41 -6.02
CA MET A 86 2.79 29.74 -6.49
C MET A 86 1.73 29.53 -5.40
N PRO A 87 1.79 30.24 -4.26
CA PRO A 87 0.96 29.98 -3.10
C PRO A 87 -0.55 30.18 -3.37
N VAL A 88 -0.90 31.08 -4.27
CA VAL A 88 -2.30 31.35 -4.64
C VAL A 88 -2.85 30.20 -5.51
N LEU A 89 -2.10 29.75 -6.51
CA LEU A 89 -2.49 28.64 -7.38
C LEU A 89 -2.51 27.32 -6.62
N ALA A 90 -1.59 27.14 -5.68
CA ALA A 90 -1.58 26.01 -4.77
C ALA A 90 -2.76 26.00 -3.76
N ARG A 91 -3.61 27.06 -3.78
CA ARG A 91 -4.73 27.27 -2.85
C ARG A 91 -4.35 27.27 -1.37
N LEU A 92 -3.10 27.54 -1.07
CA LEU A 92 -2.62 27.62 0.31
C LEU A 92 -2.65 29.06 0.83
N GLY A 93 -2.26 30.05 0.01
CA GLY A 93 -2.28 31.48 0.37
C GLY A 93 -1.26 31.91 1.42
N TRP A 94 -0.58 30.94 2.06
CA TRP A 94 0.42 31.13 3.12
C TRP A 94 1.51 30.03 3.04
N GLN A 95 2.50 30.09 3.93
CA GLN A 95 3.49 29.02 4.09
C GLN A 95 3.09 28.15 5.30
N PRO A 96 2.42 27.00 5.07
CA PRO A 96 2.00 26.14 6.16
C PRO A 96 3.16 25.35 6.76
N GLY A 97 3.03 25.02 8.05
CA GLY A 97 3.81 23.97 8.69
C GLY A 97 3.36 22.60 8.18
N LEU A 98 4.31 21.72 7.87
CA LEU A 98 4.00 20.34 7.52
C LEU A 98 3.96 19.49 8.78
N VAL A 99 2.84 18.80 9.01
CA VAL A 99 2.67 17.88 10.13
C VAL A 99 2.73 16.42 9.65
N GLU A 100 3.39 15.56 10.43
CA GLU A 100 3.46 14.12 10.13
C GLU A 100 2.20 13.38 10.58
N ASP A 101 1.56 13.84 11.65
CA ASP A 101 0.32 13.28 12.18
C ASP A 101 -0.78 14.34 12.17
N ALA A 102 -1.62 14.30 11.14
CA ALA A 102 -2.73 15.25 10.95
C ALA A 102 -4.09 14.74 11.48
N ARG A 103 -4.12 13.67 12.29
CA ARG A 103 -5.38 13.05 12.78
C ARG A 103 -6.27 14.04 13.53
N GLU A 104 -5.68 14.94 14.31
CA GLU A 104 -6.43 15.97 15.03
C GLU A 104 -7.09 16.96 14.05
N LEU A 105 -6.39 17.36 12.98
CA LEU A 105 -6.92 18.27 11.97
C LEU A 105 -8.09 17.62 11.21
N PHE A 106 -7.97 16.34 10.87
CA PHE A 106 -9.06 15.59 10.23
C PHE A 106 -10.27 15.44 11.15
N HIS A 107 -10.04 15.14 12.43
CA HIS A 107 -11.11 15.03 13.41
C HIS A 107 -11.81 16.38 13.63
N GLU A 108 -11.08 17.47 13.76
CA GLU A 108 -11.63 18.82 13.88
C GLU A 108 -12.50 19.19 12.66
N ALA A 109 -12.03 18.93 11.45
CA ALA A 109 -12.79 19.16 10.23
C ALA A 109 -14.07 18.33 10.17
N ALA A 110 -13.99 17.06 10.58
CA ALA A 110 -15.14 16.15 10.65
C ALA A 110 -16.20 16.66 11.65
N VAL A 111 -15.79 17.07 12.85
CA VAL A 111 -16.68 17.62 13.88
C VAL A 111 -17.35 18.91 13.39
N ARG A 112 -16.60 19.83 12.76
CA ARG A 112 -17.16 21.06 12.16
C ARG A 112 -18.20 20.72 11.08
N THR A 113 -17.95 19.67 10.31
CA THR A 113 -18.89 19.22 9.28
C THR A 113 -20.19 18.72 9.90
N LEU A 114 -20.14 17.95 10.98
CA LEU A 114 -21.34 17.48 11.67
C LEU A 114 -22.12 18.64 12.33
N HIS A 115 -21.43 19.63 12.89
CA HIS A 115 -22.06 20.82 13.48
C HIS A 115 -22.76 21.71 12.44
N ALA A 116 -22.44 21.59 11.14
CA ALA A 116 -23.15 22.29 10.09
C ALA A 116 -24.66 21.91 10.03
N LEU A 117 -25.06 20.77 10.61
CA LEU A 117 -26.47 20.40 10.78
C LEU A 117 -27.27 21.44 11.53
N GLU A 118 -26.69 22.08 12.57
CA GLU A 118 -27.35 23.07 13.41
C GLU A 118 -27.69 24.37 12.67
N HIS A 119 -26.90 24.68 11.65
CA HIS A 119 -27.03 25.90 10.86
C HIS A 119 -27.96 25.72 9.64
N GLY A 120 -28.39 24.51 9.35
CA GLY A 120 -29.14 24.18 8.15
C GLY A 120 -28.26 24.32 6.88
N GLY A 121 -28.86 24.15 5.73
CA GLY A 121 -28.20 24.25 4.43
C GLY A 121 -28.34 22.97 3.62
N ASP A 122 -27.77 22.96 2.43
CA ASP A 122 -27.97 21.88 1.45
C ASP A 122 -27.43 20.52 1.92
N ASP A 123 -26.41 20.52 2.80
CA ASP A 123 -25.80 19.30 3.33
C ASP A 123 -26.51 18.76 4.59
N ALA A 124 -27.38 19.56 5.23
CA ALA A 124 -28.05 19.17 6.48
C ALA A 124 -28.84 17.85 6.38
N PRO A 125 -29.61 17.58 5.30
CA PRO A 125 -30.30 16.31 5.14
C PRO A 125 -29.36 15.10 5.06
N ALA A 126 -28.20 15.25 4.42
CA ALA A 126 -27.21 14.18 4.31
C ALA A 126 -26.54 13.91 5.68
N ILE A 127 -26.17 14.96 6.42
CA ILE A 127 -25.62 14.84 7.78
C ILE A 127 -26.63 14.18 8.73
N ALA A 128 -27.91 14.61 8.68
CA ALA A 128 -28.96 14.01 9.48
C ALA A 128 -29.15 12.53 9.20
N ARG A 129 -29.11 12.14 7.92
CA ARG A 129 -29.22 10.73 7.48
C ARG A 129 -28.03 9.89 7.93
N LEU A 130 -26.81 10.43 7.82
CA LEU A 130 -25.60 9.78 8.33
C LEU A 130 -25.71 9.53 9.85
N LEU A 131 -26.11 10.55 10.62
CA LEU A 131 -26.29 10.42 12.06
C LEU A 131 -27.39 9.43 12.41
N ALA A 132 -28.53 9.46 11.70
CA ALA A 132 -29.62 8.50 11.92
C ALA A 132 -29.18 7.05 11.66
N HIS A 133 -28.35 6.82 10.63
CA HIS A 133 -27.79 5.50 10.33
C HIS A 133 -26.83 4.99 11.42
N LEU A 134 -26.19 5.89 12.15
CA LEU A 134 -25.26 5.59 13.24
C LEU A 134 -25.90 5.75 14.64
N ASP A 135 -27.23 5.69 14.74
CA ASP A 135 -27.98 5.82 16.00
C ASP A 135 -27.66 7.11 16.77
N GLY A 136 -27.33 8.19 16.07
CA GLY A 136 -26.94 9.47 16.66
C GLY A 136 -25.53 9.54 17.22
N ASP A 137 -24.70 8.52 17.01
CA ASP A 137 -23.32 8.46 17.51
C ASP A 137 -22.42 9.43 16.70
N GLN A 138 -22.29 10.66 17.19
CA GLN A 138 -21.45 11.69 16.58
C GLN A 138 -19.96 11.31 16.58
N GLY A 139 -19.51 10.57 17.59
CA GLY A 139 -18.11 10.13 17.67
C GLY A 139 -17.75 9.15 16.54
N LYS A 140 -18.64 8.18 16.27
CA LYS A 140 -18.47 7.27 15.13
C LYS A 140 -18.54 8.01 13.79
N ALA A 141 -19.50 8.94 13.64
CA ALA A 141 -19.63 9.74 12.43
C ALA A 141 -18.39 10.59 12.17
N ALA A 142 -17.87 11.28 13.19
CA ALA A 142 -16.64 12.05 13.10
C ALA A 142 -15.43 11.16 12.77
N GLY A 143 -15.31 10.00 13.40
CA GLY A 143 -14.25 9.03 13.12
C GLY A 143 -14.27 8.52 11.68
N LEU A 144 -15.47 8.22 11.14
CA LEU A 144 -15.66 7.81 9.75
C LEU A 144 -15.22 8.91 8.78
N LEU A 145 -15.71 10.13 8.96
CA LEU A 145 -15.36 11.28 8.12
C LEU A 145 -13.87 11.62 8.21
N ALA A 146 -13.28 11.61 9.41
CA ALA A 146 -11.85 11.82 9.59
C ALA A 146 -11.01 10.76 8.87
N GLY A 147 -11.42 9.48 8.91
CA GLY A 147 -10.79 8.39 8.18
C GLY A 147 -10.87 8.55 6.65
N MET A 148 -11.99 9.10 6.15
CA MET A 148 -12.14 9.44 4.73
C MET A 148 -11.28 10.64 4.34
N LEU A 149 -11.20 11.69 5.18
CA LEU A 149 -10.35 12.86 4.94
C LEU A 149 -8.86 12.50 4.92
N ALA A 150 -8.44 11.56 5.75
CA ALA A 150 -7.06 11.06 5.75
C ALA A 150 -6.66 10.41 4.41
N ARG A 151 -7.64 9.90 3.64
CA ARG A 151 -7.43 9.23 2.35
C ARG A 151 -8.03 10.02 1.18
N ARG A 152 -8.18 11.34 1.34
CA ARG A 152 -8.89 12.17 0.35
C ARG A 152 -8.20 12.22 -1.01
N ASP A 153 -6.91 11.97 -1.11
CA ASP A 153 -6.18 11.89 -2.37
C ASP A 153 -6.64 10.73 -3.26
N GLN A 154 -7.27 9.68 -2.67
CA GLN A 154 -7.84 8.54 -3.39
C GLN A 154 -9.20 8.84 -4.02
N TRP A 155 -9.97 9.79 -3.47
CA TRP A 155 -11.33 10.07 -3.92
C TRP A 155 -11.57 11.52 -4.33
N LEU A 156 -10.77 12.50 -3.88
CA LEU A 156 -10.88 13.91 -4.24
C LEU A 156 -10.13 14.18 -5.57
N GLY A 157 -10.64 13.62 -6.68
CA GLY A 157 -10.14 13.89 -8.03
C GLY A 157 -10.74 15.14 -8.66
N ARG A 158 -10.22 15.54 -9.86
CA ARG A 158 -10.74 16.70 -10.63
C ARG A 158 -12.19 16.52 -11.06
N ASP A 159 -12.59 15.29 -11.37
CA ASP A 159 -13.89 14.95 -11.94
C ASP A 159 -14.90 14.46 -10.90
N TRP A 160 -14.57 14.63 -9.61
CA TRP A 160 -15.47 14.16 -8.56
C TRP A 160 -16.57 15.18 -8.27
N GLU A 161 -17.74 14.93 -8.81
CA GLU A 161 -18.92 15.78 -8.65
C GLU A 161 -19.78 15.46 -7.42
N GLY A 162 -19.33 14.53 -6.56
CA GLY A 162 -20.11 14.09 -5.39
C GLY A 162 -21.32 13.24 -5.76
N ARG A 163 -21.41 12.77 -7.00
CA ARG A 163 -22.49 11.91 -7.47
C ARG A 163 -22.03 10.47 -7.50
N LEU A 164 -22.89 9.59 -6.98
CA LEU A 164 -22.70 8.15 -7.06
C LEU A 164 -23.57 7.60 -8.20
N ASP A 165 -22.94 6.92 -9.13
CA ASP A 165 -23.64 6.04 -10.05
C ASP A 165 -23.84 4.68 -9.39
N ARG A 166 -25.08 4.43 -8.89
CA ARG A 166 -25.42 3.21 -8.19
C ARG A 166 -25.18 1.98 -9.05
N GLU A 167 -25.58 2.04 -10.31
CA GLU A 167 -25.46 0.90 -11.22
C GLU A 167 -24.00 0.56 -11.50
N ALA A 168 -23.16 1.57 -11.74
CA ALA A 168 -21.73 1.38 -11.94
C ALA A 168 -21.05 0.80 -10.69
N ILE A 169 -21.39 1.30 -9.49
CA ILE A 169 -20.82 0.81 -8.23
C ILE A 169 -21.25 -0.64 -7.96
N GLU A 170 -22.55 -0.93 -8.07
CA GLU A 170 -23.05 -2.29 -7.87
C GLU A 170 -22.51 -3.25 -8.93
N ALA A 171 -22.32 -2.79 -10.18
CA ALA A 171 -21.69 -3.59 -11.23
C ALA A 171 -20.22 -3.90 -10.91
N ALA A 172 -19.46 -2.92 -10.40
CA ALA A 172 -18.08 -3.12 -9.97
C ALA A 172 -17.98 -4.16 -8.83
N PHE A 173 -18.84 -4.06 -7.81
CA PHE A 173 -18.88 -5.05 -6.73
C PHE A 173 -19.31 -6.45 -7.23
N ARG A 174 -20.29 -6.52 -8.13
CA ARG A 174 -20.67 -7.81 -8.76
C ARG A 174 -19.49 -8.44 -9.51
N ALA A 175 -18.77 -7.65 -10.30
CA ALA A 175 -17.60 -8.13 -11.04
C ALA A 175 -16.49 -8.63 -10.12
N GLU A 176 -16.17 -7.86 -9.07
CA GLU A 176 -15.12 -8.25 -8.12
C GLU A 176 -15.52 -9.48 -7.29
N ARG A 177 -16.77 -9.58 -6.84
CA ARG A 177 -17.28 -10.79 -6.19
C ARG A 177 -17.20 -12.01 -7.10
N ALA A 178 -17.59 -11.87 -8.37
CA ALA A 178 -17.48 -12.96 -9.36
C ALA A 178 -16.02 -13.37 -9.58
N ARG A 179 -15.10 -12.43 -9.64
CA ARG A 179 -13.66 -12.70 -9.76
C ARG A 179 -13.14 -13.49 -8.56
N LEU A 180 -13.44 -13.07 -7.32
CA LEU A 180 -13.01 -13.75 -6.10
C LEU A 180 -13.66 -15.13 -5.94
N MET A 181 -14.95 -15.26 -6.25
CA MET A 181 -15.63 -16.56 -6.26
C MET A 181 -15.00 -17.51 -7.29
N GLY A 182 -14.68 -17.01 -8.49
CA GLY A 182 -13.98 -17.76 -9.54
C GLY A 182 -12.60 -18.21 -9.09
N LEU A 183 -11.85 -17.33 -8.46
CA LEU A 183 -10.54 -17.65 -7.89
C LEU A 183 -10.67 -18.70 -6.79
N ALA A 184 -11.55 -18.50 -5.80
CA ALA A 184 -11.77 -19.47 -4.74
C ALA A 184 -12.17 -20.84 -5.31
N ARG A 185 -13.12 -20.88 -6.25
CA ARG A 185 -13.56 -22.12 -6.91
C ARG A 185 -12.42 -22.83 -7.62
N SER A 186 -11.57 -22.11 -8.34
CA SER A 186 -10.43 -22.67 -9.09
C SER A 186 -9.35 -23.25 -8.17
N LEU A 187 -9.19 -22.67 -6.98
CA LEU A 187 -8.21 -23.11 -5.98
C LEU A 187 -8.70 -24.31 -5.15
N PHE A 188 -10.02 -24.55 -5.07
CA PHE A 188 -10.55 -25.66 -4.29
C PHE A 188 -10.18 -27.01 -4.92
N PRO A 189 -9.50 -27.91 -4.19
CA PRO A 189 -9.28 -29.26 -4.68
C PRO A 189 -10.60 -30.02 -4.73
N ALA A 190 -10.85 -30.78 -5.79
CA ALA A 190 -12.16 -31.42 -6.06
C ALA A 190 -12.66 -32.32 -4.90
N ALA A 191 -11.76 -33.11 -4.31
CA ALA A 191 -12.12 -33.99 -3.19
C ALA A 191 -12.60 -33.21 -1.94
N GLN A 192 -11.93 -32.09 -1.61
CA GLN A 192 -12.29 -31.21 -0.50
C GLN A 192 -13.58 -30.43 -0.80
N GLY A 193 -13.79 -30.06 -2.05
CA GLY A 193 -15.05 -29.43 -2.51
C GLY A 193 -16.26 -30.35 -2.29
N HIS A 194 -16.18 -31.59 -2.73
CA HIS A 194 -17.26 -32.59 -2.49
C HIS A 194 -17.49 -32.88 -1.01
N ALA A 195 -16.39 -33.06 -0.23
CA ALA A 195 -16.52 -33.29 1.21
C ALA A 195 -17.15 -32.08 1.93
N LEU A 196 -16.82 -30.86 1.51
CA LEU A 196 -17.42 -29.65 2.04
C LEU A 196 -18.92 -29.57 1.72
N CYS A 197 -19.34 -29.89 0.50
CA CYS A 197 -20.75 -29.88 0.11
C CYS A 197 -21.58 -30.87 0.98
N ALA A 198 -21.07 -32.07 1.27
CA ALA A 198 -21.73 -33.02 2.17
C ALA A 198 -21.84 -32.47 3.61
N LEU A 199 -20.81 -31.76 4.10
CA LEU A 199 -20.83 -31.13 5.42
C LEU A 199 -21.78 -29.93 5.47
N LEU A 200 -21.90 -29.17 4.39
CA LEU A 200 -22.85 -28.07 4.26
C LEU A 200 -24.30 -28.56 4.29
N ASP A 201 -24.60 -29.67 3.63
CA ASP A 201 -25.93 -30.28 3.66
C ASP A 201 -26.31 -30.70 5.07
N GLU A 202 -25.41 -31.37 5.79
CA GLU A 202 -25.62 -31.73 7.20
C GLU A 202 -25.76 -30.50 8.11
N ALA A 203 -24.93 -29.49 7.92
CA ALA A 203 -24.99 -28.25 8.69
C ALA A 203 -26.32 -27.54 8.45
N ALA A 204 -26.78 -27.46 7.21
CA ALA A 204 -28.06 -26.85 6.84
C ALA A 204 -29.25 -27.59 7.49
N ALA A 205 -29.23 -28.93 7.48
CA ALA A 205 -30.25 -29.75 8.12
C ALA A 205 -30.28 -29.54 9.66
N ASN A 206 -29.11 -29.47 10.31
CA ASN A 206 -29.01 -29.20 11.74
C ASN A 206 -29.54 -27.80 12.11
N LEU A 207 -29.19 -26.77 11.34
CA LEU A 207 -29.67 -25.39 11.53
C LEU A 207 -31.19 -25.30 11.34
N ALA A 208 -31.72 -25.97 10.33
CA ALA A 208 -33.17 -26.04 10.10
C ALA A 208 -33.92 -26.71 11.26
N ARG A 209 -33.42 -27.85 11.76
CA ARG A 209 -33.97 -28.56 12.91
C ARG A 209 -33.92 -27.67 14.18
N ASP A 210 -32.85 -26.97 14.39
CA ASP A 210 -32.63 -26.12 15.58
C ASP A 210 -33.30 -24.75 15.48
N GLY A 211 -33.97 -24.42 14.36
CA GLY A 211 -34.64 -23.15 14.13
C GLY A 211 -33.69 -21.95 14.03
N VAL A 212 -32.41 -22.19 13.74
CA VAL A 212 -31.39 -21.13 13.63
C VAL A 212 -31.40 -20.53 12.22
N GLU A 213 -31.66 -19.25 12.10
CA GLU A 213 -31.55 -18.52 10.83
C GLU A 213 -30.06 -18.33 10.48
N SER A 214 -29.67 -18.82 9.29
CA SER A 214 -28.30 -18.74 8.78
C SER A 214 -28.27 -18.89 7.26
N GLY A 215 -27.38 -18.16 6.57
CA GLY A 215 -27.14 -18.33 5.14
C GLY A 215 -26.72 -19.75 4.75
N LEU A 216 -26.13 -20.51 5.69
CA LEU A 216 -25.77 -21.93 5.49
C LEU A 216 -26.98 -22.84 5.20
N ARG A 217 -28.20 -22.45 5.60
CA ARG A 217 -29.41 -23.21 5.24
C ARG A 217 -29.66 -23.24 3.73
N GLY A 218 -29.25 -22.19 3.01
CA GLY A 218 -29.32 -22.14 1.56
C GLY A 218 -28.32 -23.03 0.83
N CYS A 219 -27.40 -23.64 1.55
CA CYS A 219 -26.43 -24.60 0.99
C CYS A 219 -26.93 -26.06 1.01
N ALA A 220 -28.19 -26.33 1.44
CA ALA A 220 -28.78 -27.67 1.42
C ALA A 220 -28.85 -28.23 -0.01
N GLY A 221 -28.46 -29.48 -0.18
CA GLY A 221 -28.53 -30.21 -1.46
C GLY A 221 -27.45 -29.82 -2.49
N LEU A 222 -26.42 -29.05 -2.11
CA LEU A 222 -25.29 -28.79 -2.98
C LEU A 222 -24.48 -30.05 -3.27
N ALA A 223 -24.52 -30.55 -4.52
CA ALA A 223 -23.71 -31.68 -4.96
C ALA A 223 -22.26 -31.27 -5.33
N GLU A 224 -22.05 -30.03 -5.73
CA GLU A 224 -20.76 -29.45 -6.07
C GLU A 224 -20.68 -27.98 -5.59
N LEU A 225 -19.48 -27.41 -5.60
CA LEU A 225 -19.27 -26.01 -5.23
C LEU A 225 -20.14 -25.08 -6.09
N PRO A 226 -20.71 -24.00 -5.50
CA PRO A 226 -21.62 -23.12 -6.21
C PRO A 226 -20.95 -22.44 -7.40
N PRO A 227 -21.73 -22.00 -8.41
CA PRO A 227 -21.18 -21.21 -9.53
C PRO A 227 -20.56 -19.90 -9.04
N ALA A 228 -19.62 -19.38 -9.82
CA ALA A 228 -18.89 -18.14 -9.50
C ALA A 228 -19.61 -16.92 -10.10
N ASP A 229 -20.90 -16.82 -9.93
CA ASP A 229 -21.76 -15.74 -10.44
C ASP A 229 -22.79 -15.29 -9.39
N GLY A 230 -23.72 -14.44 -9.79
CA GLY A 230 -24.77 -13.94 -8.88
C GLY A 230 -25.62 -15.05 -8.24
N ALA A 231 -25.84 -16.16 -8.93
CA ALA A 231 -26.64 -17.27 -8.40
C ALA A 231 -25.90 -18.01 -7.27
N GLY A 232 -24.56 -18.07 -7.32
CA GLY A 232 -23.73 -18.68 -6.30
C GLY A 232 -23.35 -17.77 -5.14
N SER A 233 -23.58 -16.46 -5.24
CA SER A 233 -23.06 -15.46 -4.30
C SER A 233 -23.43 -15.74 -2.84
N ALA A 234 -24.70 -16.00 -2.55
CA ALA A 234 -25.15 -16.28 -1.17
C ALA A 234 -24.53 -17.58 -0.60
N ALA A 235 -24.36 -18.60 -1.43
CA ALA A 235 -23.74 -19.85 -1.00
C ALA A 235 -22.24 -19.66 -0.76
N TRP A 236 -21.53 -18.86 -1.56
CA TRP A 236 -20.13 -18.52 -1.32
C TRP A 236 -19.92 -17.68 -0.06
N GLU A 237 -20.83 -16.76 0.25
CA GLU A 237 -20.82 -16.01 1.54
C GLU A 237 -20.98 -16.96 2.73
N ALA A 238 -21.91 -17.90 2.62
CA ALA A 238 -22.13 -18.92 3.64
C ALA A 238 -20.90 -19.83 3.81
N ILE A 239 -20.30 -20.30 2.72
CA ILE A 239 -19.05 -21.09 2.72
C ILE A 239 -17.92 -20.28 3.37
N GLY A 240 -17.74 -19.01 2.99
CA GLY A 240 -16.75 -18.11 3.58
C GLY A 240 -16.95 -17.98 5.10
N SER A 241 -18.17 -17.73 5.56
CA SER A 241 -18.50 -17.61 6.98
C SER A 241 -18.28 -18.88 7.78
N LEU A 242 -18.43 -20.06 7.15
CA LEU A 242 -18.15 -21.35 7.76
C LEU A 242 -16.64 -21.58 7.89
N LEU A 243 -15.87 -21.31 6.84
CA LEU A 243 -14.45 -21.66 6.76
C LEU A 243 -13.52 -20.63 7.39
N VAL A 244 -13.87 -19.34 7.33
CA VAL A 244 -13.04 -18.22 7.77
C VAL A 244 -13.72 -17.44 8.90
N LYS A 245 -12.94 -16.99 9.87
CA LYS A 245 -13.40 -16.09 10.94
C LYS A 245 -13.36 -14.63 10.47
N THR A 246 -13.97 -13.74 11.25
CA THR A 246 -13.94 -12.28 10.99
C THR A 246 -12.54 -11.67 11.00
N ASP A 247 -11.58 -12.32 11.67
CA ASP A 247 -10.16 -11.92 11.66
C ASP A 247 -9.39 -12.44 10.44
N GLY A 248 -10.08 -13.10 9.50
CA GLY A 248 -9.50 -13.63 8.27
C GLY A 248 -8.76 -14.96 8.44
N ASP A 249 -8.74 -15.54 9.63
CA ASP A 249 -8.09 -16.85 9.86
C ASP A 249 -9.06 -18.02 9.71
N TRP A 250 -8.53 -19.23 9.48
CA TRP A 250 -9.34 -20.43 9.34
C TRP A 250 -10.14 -20.73 10.61
N ARG A 251 -11.39 -21.09 10.45
CA ARG A 251 -12.23 -21.59 11.55
C ARG A 251 -11.98 -23.08 11.77
N VAL A 252 -11.29 -23.42 12.84
CA VAL A 252 -10.92 -24.80 13.18
C VAL A 252 -11.90 -25.49 14.16
N ALA A 253 -12.85 -24.74 14.74
CA ALA A 253 -13.81 -25.24 15.71
C ALA A 253 -15.21 -24.67 15.40
N PRO A 254 -15.95 -25.25 14.45
CA PRO A 254 -17.33 -24.89 14.21
C PRO A 254 -18.22 -25.32 15.37
N ASN A 255 -19.27 -24.55 15.63
CA ASN A 255 -20.21 -24.80 16.73
C ASN A 255 -21.67 -24.87 16.23
N ARG A 256 -22.63 -24.88 17.15
CA ARG A 256 -24.05 -24.94 16.84
C ARG A 256 -24.53 -23.83 15.88
N ALA A 257 -23.97 -22.62 15.98
CA ALA A 257 -24.34 -21.53 15.10
C ALA A 257 -23.88 -21.74 13.63
N GLN A 258 -22.92 -22.60 13.39
CA GLN A 258 -22.51 -23.04 12.06
C GLN A 258 -23.11 -24.42 11.67
N GLY A 259 -24.08 -24.94 12.44
CA GLY A 259 -24.71 -26.23 12.17
C GLY A 259 -23.95 -27.48 12.69
N PHE A 260 -22.97 -27.28 13.59
CA PHE A 260 -22.19 -28.36 14.21
C PHE A 260 -22.44 -28.44 15.72
N PRO A 261 -23.63 -28.88 16.16
CA PRO A 261 -23.98 -29.00 17.57
C PRO A 261 -23.08 -29.98 18.32
N ALA A 262 -23.10 -29.95 19.66
CA ALA A 262 -22.42 -30.91 20.50
C ALA A 262 -23.13 -32.30 20.40
N LYS A 263 -22.42 -33.37 20.73
CA LYS A 263 -22.98 -34.74 20.73
C LYS A 263 -24.20 -34.85 21.65
N THR A 264 -24.17 -34.14 22.78
CA THR A 264 -25.29 -34.06 23.73
C THR A 264 -26.55 -33.43 23.12
N ASP A 265 -26.41 -32.63 22.11
CA ASP A 265 -27.47 -31.88 21.40
C ASP A 265 -27.80 -32.54 20.05
N GLY A 266 -27.49 -33.83 19.88
CA GLY A 266 -27.76 -34.59 18.67
C GLY A 266 -26.77 -34.37 17.52
N GLY A 267 -25.60 -33.73 17.79
CA GLY A 267 -24.55 -33.58 16.81
C GLY A 267 -23.75 -34.83 16.53
N ARG A 268 -23.29 -34.98 15.30
CA ARG A 268 -22.41 -36.08 14.86
C ARG A 268 -20.95 -35.69 15.11
N GLU A 269 -20.29 -36.36 16.04
CA GLU A 269 -18.87 -36.08 16.35
C GLU A 269 -17.96 -36.29 15.13
N ALA A 270 -18.29 -37.26 14.27
CA ALA A 270 -17.59 -37.53 13.03
C ALA A 270 -17.60 -36.30 12.08
N ALA A 271 -18.71 -35.53 12.02
CA ALA A 271 -18.82 -34.36 11.17
C ALA A 271 -17.81 -33.28 11.54
N LYS A 272 -17.52 -33.08 12.84
CA LYS A 272 -16.48 -32.14 13.28
C LYS A 272 -15.08 -32.60 12.91
N LYS A 273 -14.82 -33.90 12.95
CA LYS A 273 -13.53 -34.48 12.52
C LYS A 273 -13.36 -34.39 11.00
N GLU A 274 -14.42 -34.66 10.24
CA GLU A 274 -14.47 -34.52 8.78
C GLU A 274 -14.24 -33.06 8.39
N TYR A 275 -14.91 -32.10 9.04
CA TYR A 275 -14.72 -30.68 8.84
C TYR A 275 -13.27 -30.27 9.12
N LEU A 276 -12.70 -30.70 10.24
CA LEU A 276 -11.31 -30.37 10.57
C LEU A 276 -10.33 -30.94 9.54
N ALA A 277 -10.56 -32.14 9.03
CA ALA A 277 -9.75 -32.75 7.99
C ALA A 277 -9.82 -31.94 6.67
N VAL A 278 -11.02 -31.48 6.29
CA VAL A 278 -11.20 -30.57 5.14
C VAL A 278 -10.42 -29.28 5.34
N VAL A 279 -10.60 -28.60 6.48
CA VAL A 279 -9.90 -27.34 6.77
C VAL A 279 -8.38 -27.53 6.79
N GLN A 280 -7.87 -28.62 7.35
CA GLN A 280 -6.43 -28.92 7.35
C GLN A 280 -5.89 -29.09 5.92
N ALA A 281 -6.63 -29.78 5.05
CA ALA A 281 -6.24 -29.93 3.65
C ALA A 281 -6.28 -28.58 2.88
N LEU A 282 -7.32 -27.75 3.15
CA LEU A 282 -7.45 -26.42 2.53
C LEU A 282 -6.38 -25.44 2.99
N ARG A 283 -5.80 -25.59 4.17
CA ARG A 283 -4.68 -24.78 4.67
C ARG A 283 -3.43 -24.89 3.80
N GLU A 284 -3.24 -26.04 3.16
CA GLU A 284 -2.10 -26.29 2.29
C GLU A 284 -2.28 -25.68 0.88
N VAL A 285 -3.47 -25.11 0.59
CA VAL A 285 -3.77 -24.48 -0.70
C VAL A 285 -3.41 -22.99 -0.67
N PRO A 286 -2.34 -22.57 -1.34
CA PRO A 286 -1.92 -21.17 -1.35
C PRO A 286 -3.00 -20.26 -1.94
N GLY A 287 -3.26 -19.11 -1.29
CA GLY A 287 -4.20 -18.10 -1.78
C GLY A 287 -5.68 -18.36 -1.48
N LEU A 288 -6.11 -19.60 -1.22
CA LEU A 288 -7.53 -19.89 -1.00
C LEU A 288 -8.09 -19.18 0.23
N ARG A 289 -7.36 -19.19 1.35
CA ARG A 289 -7.79 -18.50 2.57
C ARG A 289 -8.00 -17.01 2.31
N GLN A 290 -7.05 -16.38 1.59
CA GLN A 290 -7.13 -14.97 1.28
C GLN A 290 -8.33 -14.66 0.39
N ALA A 291 -8.55 -15.42 -0.68
CA ALA A 291 -9.70 -15.23 -1.57
C ALA A 291 -11.04 -15.32 -0.83
N LEU A 292 -11.18 -16.27 0.12
CA LEU A 292 -12.38 -16.39 0.95
C LEU A 292 -12.51 -15.25 1.97
N ALA A 293 -11.42 -14.80 2.57
CA ALA A 293 -11.43 -13.67 3.49
C ALA A 293 -11.77 -12.36 2.78
N ASP A 294 -11.20 -12.12 1.60
CA ASP A 294 -11.47 -10.93 0.79
C ASP A 294 -12.94 -10.92 0.32
N LEU A 295 -13.48 -12.07 -0.10
CA LEU A 295 -14.90 -12.20 -0.44
C LEU A 295 -15.82 -11.87 0.75
N ALA A 296 -15.43 -12.23 1.98
CA ALA A 296 -16.22 -11.99 3.18
C ALA A 296 -16.28 -10.52 3.60
N ILE A 297 -15.27 -9.71 3.25
CA ILE A 297 -15.22 -8.27 3.57
C ILE A 297 -15.81 -7.37 2.48
N LEU A 298 -16.03 -7.91 1.28
CA LEU A 298 -16.64 -7.14 0.20
C LEU A 298 -18.08 -6.73 0.53
N PRO A 299 -18.48 -5.50 0.20
CA PRO A 299 -19.88 -5.09 0.25
C PRO A 299 -20.80 -6.03 -0.55
N PRO A 300 -22.10 -6.04 -0.25
CA PRO A 300 -23.07 -6.83 -1.02
C PRO A 300 -23.08 -6.39 -2.50
N ALA A 301 -23.40 -7.31 -3.40
CA ALA A 301 -23.48 -7.04 -4.83
C ALA A 301 -24.56 -6.00 -5.20
N THR A 302 -25.55 -5.85 -4.34
CA THR A 302 -26.61 -4.84 -4.42
C THR A 302 -26.87 -4.28 -3.04
N PHE A 303 -27.04 -2.95 -2.95
CA PHE A 303 -27.31 -2.30 -1.69
C PHE A 303 -28.84 -2.24 -1.42
N PRO A 304 -29.35 -2.75 -0.28
CA PRO A 304 -30.69 -2.41 0.19
C PRO A 304 -30.85 -0.89 0.27
N GLU A 305 -32.07 -0.37 0.01
CA GLU A 305 -32.27 1.07 -0.08
C GLU A 305 -31.77 1.86 1.15
N PRO A 306 -31.98 1.41 2.40
CA PRO A 306 -31.46 2.14 3.56
C PRO A 306 -29.92 2.21 3.59
N GLN A 307 -29.22 1.17 3.11
CA GLN A 307 -27.76 1.16 3.04
C GLN A 307 -27.25 2.07 1.91
N TRP A 308 -27.95 2.05 0.77
CA TRP A 308 -27.63 2.95 -0.33
C TRP A 308 -27.81 4.43 0.06
N GLU A 309 -28.90 4.74 0.74
CA GLU A 309 -29.13 6.07 1.26
C GLU A 309 -28.06 6.53 2.25
N ALA A 310 -27.63 5.64 3.16
CA ALA A 310 -26.54 5.93 4.10
C ALA A 310 -25.20 6.16 3.37
N LEU A 311 -24.86 5.31 2.41
CA LEU A 311 -23.65 5.47 1.58
C LEU A 311 -23.69 6.80 0.81
N SER A 312 -24.82 7.10 0.17
CA SER A 312 -25.02 8.36 -0.56
C SER A 312 -24.90 9.58 0.36
N ALA A 313 -25.40 9.47 1.59
CA ALA A 313 -25.29 10.54 2.59
C ALA A 313 -23.82 10.78 2.98
N VAL A 314 -23.06 9.72 3.29
CA VAL A 314 -21.61 9.85 3.57
C VAL A 314 -20.89 10.55 2.43
N ILE A 315 -21.07 10.05 1.21
CA ILE A 315 -20.39 10.60 0.02
C ILE A 315 -20.80 12.04 -0.24
N GLY A 316 -22.10 12.37 -0.07
CA GLY A 316 -22.60 13.74 -0.24
C GLY A 316 -22.01 14.74 0.76
N VAL A 317 -21.64 14.31 1.95
CA VAL A 317 -21.02 15.16 2.99
C VAL A 317 -19.52 15.37 2.77
N LEU A 318 -18.84 14.48 2.05
CA LEU A 318 -17.38 14.54 1.90
C LEU A 318 -16.85 15.84 1.26
N PRO A 319 -17.47 16.46 0.24
CA PRO A 319 -17.00 17.74 -0.30
C PRO A 319 -16.99 18.85 0.76
N ARG A 320 -18.02 18.89 1.61
CA ARG A 320 -18.10 19.84 2.72
C ARG A 320 -17.02 19.55 3.75
N ALA A 321 -16.81 18.29 4.09
CA ALA A 321 -15.74 17.90 5.02
C ALA A 321 -14.36 18.30 4.51
N ALA A 322 -14.10 18.13 3.21
CA ALA A 322 -12.86 18.58 2.58
C ALA A 322 -12.72 20.12 2.63
N ALA A 323 -13.81 20.86 2.41
CA ALA A 323 -13.80 22.32 2.51
C ALA A 323 -13.51 22.78 3.96
N HIS A 324 -14.13 22.13 4.96
CA HIS A 324 -13.81 22.41 6.37
C HIS A 324 -12.36 22.08 6.71
N LEU A 325 -11.80 21.01 6.14
CA LEU A 325 -10.39 20.66 6.34
C LEU A 325 -9.46 21.77 5.82
N LEU A 326 -9.73 22.34 4.66
CA LEU A 326 -8.96 23.48 4.14
C LEU A 326 -9.06 24.70 5.08
N THR A 327 -10.23 24.93 5.69
CA THR A 327 -10.40 25.99 6.68
C THR A 327 -9.59 25.72 7.95
N VAL A 328 -9.63 24.49 8.46
CA VAL A 328 -8.83 24.07 9.61
C VAL A 328 -7.33 24.22 9.32
N PHE A 329 -6.87 23.81 8.15
CA PHE A 329 -5.49 24.00 7.74
C PHE A 329 -5.09 25.48 7.74
N ALA A 330 -5.94 26.36 7.19
CA ALA A 330 -5.69 27.80 7.16
C ALA A 330 -5.61 28.41 8.57
N GLU A 331 -6.52 28.05 9.45
CA GLU A 331 -6.56 28.57 10.82
C GLU A 331 -5.43 28.09 11.70
N ARG A 332 -5.03 26.81 11.54
CA ARG A 332 -3.90 26.22 12.27
C ARG A 332 -2.54 26.57 11.70
N GLY A 333 -2.48 27.04 10.46
CA GLY A 333 -1.22 27.25 9.74
C GLY A 333 -0.46 25.95 9.45
N GLU A 334 -1.14 24.82 9.46
CA GLU A 334 -0.58 23.47 9.34
C GLU A 334 -1.29 22.70 8.23
N VAL A 335 -0.55 21.83 7.53
CA VAL A 335 -1.09 20.94 6.50
C VAL A 335 -0.40 19.58 6.53
N ASP A 336 -1.04 18.57 5.97
CA ASP A 336 -0.46 17.26 5.76
C ASP A 336 0.28 17.11 4.42
N HIS A 337 0.95 15.98 4.23
CA HIS A 337 1.69 15.66 3.00
C HIS A 337 0.80 15.66 1.75
N ALA A 338 -0.43 15.12 1.87
CA ALA A 338 -1.36 15.05 0.75
C ALA A 338 -1.77 16.45 0.26
N GLN A 339 -1.95 17.43 1.17
CA GLN A 339 -2.27 18.81 0.79
C GLN A 339 -1.11 19.51 0.09
N ILE A 340 0.13 19.30 0.56
CA ILE A 340 1.32 19.83 -0.11
C ILE A 340 1.45 19.25 -1.52
N ALA A 341 1.27 17.93 -1.68
CA ALA A 341 1.36 17.28 -2.98
C ALA A 341 0.25 17.75 -3.93
N ALA A 342 -0.99 17.84 -3.46
CA ALA A 342 -2.11 18.37 -4.24
C ALA A 342 -1.89 19.83 -4.65
N GLY A 343 -1.42 20.66 -3.72
CA GLY A 343 -1.06 22.06 -3.99
C GLY A 343 0.05 22.19 -5.03
N ALA A 344 1.04 21.31 -5.00
CA ALA A 344 2.11 21.31 -6.01
C ALA A 344 1.57 20.96 -7.40
N VAL A 345 0.68 19.98 -7.53
CA VAL A 345 0.02 19.65 -8.80
C VAL A 345 -0.81 20.84 -9.31
N GLN A 346 -1.57 21.48 -8.43
CA GLN A 346 -2.34 22.67 -8.79
C GLN A 346 -1.46 23.84 -9.22
N ALA A 347 -0.32 24.04 -8.57
CA ALA A 347 0.65 25.08 -8.93
C ALA A 347 1.26 24.88 -10.32
N LEU A 348 1.34 23.64 -10.79
CA LEU A 348 1.81 23.31 -12.14
C LEU A 348 0.72 23.50 -13.21
N GLY A 349 -0.55 23.35 -12.83
CA GLY A 349 -1.66 23.30 -13.78
C GLY A 349 -1.77 21.94 -14.48
N ASP A 350 -2.39 21.92 -15.65
CA ASP A 350 -2.50 20.71 -16.47
C ASP A 350 -2.00 20.93 -17.91
N GLU A 351 -1.99 19.86 -18.70
CA GLU A 351 -1.52 19.90 -20.08
C GLU A 351 -2.32 20.88 -20.96
N SER A 352 -3.59 21.07 -20.67
CA SER A 352 -4.47 21.99 -21.43
C SER A 352 -4.31 23.46 -20.98
N ALA A 353 -3.87 23.67 -19.72
CA ALA A 353 -3.69 24.97 -19.11
C ALA A 353 -2.44 24.98 -18.21
N PRO A 354 -1.22 24.86 -18.78
CA PRO A 354 0.01 24.88 -18.03
C PRO A 354 0.24 26.27 -17.41
N THR A 355 0.75 26.29 -16.18
CA THR A 355 1.13 27.55 -15.54
C THR A 355 2.51 28.01 -16.01
N ASP A 356 2.83 29.30 -15.79
CA ASP A 356 4.17 29.82 -16.05
C ASP A 356 5.25 29.04 -15.26
N LEU A 357 4.91 28.51 -14.10
CA LEU A 357 5.81 27.66 -13.31
C LEU A 357 6.12 26.35 -14.04
N LEU A 358 5.10 25.67 -14.57
CA LEU A 358 5.32 24.45 -15.34
C LEU A 358 6.16 24.71 -16.60
N LEU A 359 5.85 25.76 -17.33
CA LEU A 359 6.64 26.16 -18.52
C LEU A 359 8.10 26.46 -18.17
N ALA A 360 8.33 27.20 -17.10
CA ALA A 360 9.69 27.50 -16.62
C ALA A 360 10.45 26.24 -16.13
N LEU A 361 9.73 25.25 -15.57
CA LEU A 361 10.32 23.97 -15.17
C LEU A 361 10.60 23.08 -16.39
N ASP A 362 9.71 23.06 -17.37
CA ASP A 362 9.89 22.27 -18.60
C ASP A 362 11.13 22.74 -19.39
N GLU A 363 11.40 24.05 -19.40
CA GLU A 363 12.63 24.61 -19.99
C GLU A 363 13.89 24.27 -19.18
N ARG A 364 13.78 24.06 -17.86
CA ARG A 364 14.91 23.91 -16.94
C ARG A 364 15.20 22.48 -16.54
N LEU A 365 14.22 21.59 -16.58
CA LEU A 365 14.41 20.18 -16.23
C LEU A 365 14.67 19.34 -17.47
N SER A 366 15.74 18.56 -17.42
CA SER A 366 16.09 17.62 -18.49
C SER A 366 16.15 16.18 -18.02
N HIS A 367 16.43 15.97 -16.72
CA HIS A 367 16.56 14.61 -16.16
C HIS A 367 15.86 14.55 -14.81
N VAL A 368 14.99 13.58 -14.63
CA VAL A 368 14.32 13.27 -13.36
C VAL A 368 14.72 11.87 -12.93
N LEU A 369 15.30 11.77 -11.74
CA LEU A 369 15.65 10.50 -11.10
C LEU A 369 14.77 10.34 -9.88
N VAL A 370 14.09 9.20 -9.76
CA VAL A 370 13.21 8.88 -8.64
C VAL A 370 13.71 7.62 -7.98
N ASP A 371 14.08 7.72 -6.71
CA ASP A 371 14.49 6.60 -5.87
C ASP A 371 13.33 6.16 -4.98
N GLU A 372 13.30 4.87 -4.58
CA GLU A 372 12.22 4.26 -3.80
C GLU A 372 10.82 4.45 -4.45
N PHE A 373 10.77 4.29 -5.78
CA PHE A 373 9.56 4.59 -6.57
C PHE A 373 8.34 3.77 -6.16
N GLN A 374 8.51 2.59 -5.52
CA GLN A 374 7.42 1.76 -5.00
C GLN A 374 6.64 2.43 -3.86
N ASP A 375 7.21 3.45 -3.22
CA ASP A 375 6.56 4.18 -2.13
C ASP A 375 5.84 5.46 -2.61
N THR A 376 5.67 5.62 -3.91
CA THR A 376 5.00 6.77 -4.52
C THR A 376 3.49 6.73 -4.26
N SER A 377 2.91 7.85 -3.81
CA SER A 377 1.46 8.05 -3.70
C SER A 377 0.84 8.52 -5.01
N ARG A 378 -0.49 8.49 -5.11
CA ARG A 378 -1.22 8.97 -6.30
C ARG A 378 -0.99 10.44 -6.59
N SER A 379 -0.95 11.29 -5.56
CA SER A 379 -0.67 12.72 -5.72
C SER A 379 0.77 12.96 -6.19
N GLN A 380 1.73 12.20 -5.70
CA GLN A 380 3.12 12.27 -6.15
C GLN A 380 3.28 11.74 -7.59
N TRP A 381 2.56 10.68 -7.95
CA TRP A 381 2.47 10.22 -9.33
C TRP A 381 1.95 11.32 -10.26
N SER A 382 0.84 11.97 -9.87
CA SER A 382 0.26 13.07 -10.64
C SER A 382 1.23 14.25 -10.81
N LEU A 383 2.02 14.55 -9.78
CA LEU A 383 3.09 15.55 -9.85
C LEU A 383 4.15 15.16 -10.88
N LEU A 384 4.66 13.93 -10.84
CA LEU A 384 5.66 13.44 -11.79
C LEU A 384 5.11 13.41 -13.21
N ALA A 385 3.87 12.99 -13.39
CA ALA A 385 3.17 12.97 -14.66
C ALA A 385 3.02 14.39 -15.24
N ALA A 386 2.64 15.37 -14.41
CA ALA A 386 2.55 16.78 -14.84
C ALA A 386 3.91 17.35 -15.24
N LEU A 387 4.97 17.06 -14.46
CA LEU A 387 6.35 17.52 -14.78
C LEU A 387 6.89 16.97 -16.09
N THR A 388 6.44 15.80 -16.50
CA THR A 388 6.94 15.09 -17.69
C THR A 388 5.94 15.06 -18.85
N ALA A 389 4.82 15.75 -18.73
CA ALA A 389 3.72 15.72 -19.72
C ALA A 389 4.17 16.18 -21.12
N GLY A 390 5.04 17.18 -21.19
CA GLY A 390 5.62 17.70 -22.44
C GLY A 390 6.81 16.92 -22.99
N TRP A 391 7.22 15.80 -22.35
CA TRP A 391 8.41 15.05 -22.74
C TRP A 391 8.07 13.96 -23.77
N GLY A 392 9.00 13.75 -24.72
CA GLY A 392 8.81 12.76 -25.78
C GLY A 392 10.08 12.06 -26.22
N PRO A 393 9.96 11.00 -26.99
CA PRO A 393 11.10 10.26 -27.50
C PRO A 393 12.08 11.12 -28.30
N GLY A 394 13.37 11.08 -27.97
CA GLY A 394 14.40 11.75 -28.73
C GLY A 394 14.62 13.24 -28.40
N ASP A 395 13.86 13.83 -27.46
CA ASP A 395 14.03 15.22 -27.03
C ASP A 395 15.25 15.41 -26.12
N GLY A 396 15.93 14.33 -25.74
CA GLY A 396 17.12 14.31 -24.90
C GLY A 396 16.82 14.49 -23.41
N ARG A 397 15.57 14.40 -23.01
CA ARG A 397 15.11 14.36 -21.60
C ARG A 397 14.92 12.91 -21.14
N THR A 398 15.12 12.63 -19.86
CA THR A 398 15.05 11.26 -19.35
C THR A 398 14.40 11.19 -17.99
N VAL A 399 13.62 10.12 -17.76
CA VAL A 399 13.14 9.69 -16.45
C VAL A 399 13.86 8.40 -16.09
N PHE A 400 14.38 8.32 -14.86
CA PHE A 400 15.00 7.14 -14.31
C PHE A 400 14.37 6.83 -12.96
N ALA A 401 13.54 5.79 -12.89
CA ALA A 401 12.87 5.36 -11.67
C ALA A 401 13.51 4.08 -11.15
N VAL A 402 13.85 4.07 -9.87
CA VAL A 402 14.44 2.93 -9.16
C VAL A 402 13.55 2.56 -7.99
N GLY A 403 13.33 1.28 -7.79
CA GLY A 403 12.56 0.78 -6.65
C GLY A 403 12.46 -0.74 -6.64
N ASP A 404 12.01 -1.25 -5.52
CA ASP A 404 11.69 -2.65 -5.33
C ASP A 404 10.26 -2.78 -4.78
N PRO A 405 9.29 -3.20 -5.60
CA PRO A 405 7.90 -3.26 -5.18
C PRO A 405 7.67 -4.27 -4.04
N MET A 406 8.57 -5.25 -3.85
CA MET A 406 8.50 -6.19 -2.73
C MET A 406 8.93 -5.57 -1.38
N GLN A 407 9.54 -4.37 -1.41
CA GLN A 407 10.01 -3.64 -0.21
C GLN A 407 9.09 -2.50 0.20
N SER A 408 7.93 -2.30 -0.44
CA SER A 408 7.00 -1.25 -0.05
C SER A 408 6.39 -1.54 1.31
N ILE A 409 6.61 -0.62 2.27
CA ILE A 409 6.09 -0.70 3.65
C ILE A 409 5.33 0.56 4.05
N TYR A 410 5.15 1.53 3.14
CA TYR A 410 4.58 2.85 3.42
C TYR A 410 3.12 3.00 2.97
N ARG A 411 2.35 1.90 2.92
CA ARG A 411 0.91 1.96 2.62
C ARG A 411 0.15 2.89 3.57
N PHE A 412 0.59 3.02 4.82
CA PHE A 412 0.03 3.97 5.79
C PHE A 412 0.34 5.45 5.48
N ARG A 413 1.26 5.73 4.53
CA ARG A 413 1.56 7.05 3.94
C ARG A 413 1.07 7.15 2.51
N GLU A 414 0.00 6.44 2.15
CA GLU A 414 -0.63 6.46 0.84
C GLU A 414 0.24 5.90 -0.31
N ALA A 415 1.33 5.17 0.00
CA ALA A 415 2.09 4.46 -1.02
C ALA A 415 1.21 3.44 -1.75
N ASP A 416 1.24 3.48 -3.08
CA ASP A 416 0.45 2.61 -3.95
C ASP A 416 1.39 1.83 -4.89
N VAL A 417 1.65 0.57 -4.53
CA VAL A 417 2.55 -0.31 -5.31
C VAL A 417 2.00 -0.57 -6.72
N GLY A 418 0.68 -0.48 -6.91
CA GLY A 418 0.06 -0.58 -8.23
C GLY A 418 0.62 0.46 -9.21
N LEU A 419 1.01 1.65 -8.73
CA LEU A 419 1.65 2.67 -9.57
C LEU A 419 3.03 2.24 -10.07
N PHE A 420 3.80 1.50 -9.26
CA PHE A 420 5.06 0.91 -9.72
C PHE A 420 4.83 -0.11 -10.83
N LEU A 421 3.86 -1.02 -10.64
CA LEU A 421 3.51 -2.02 -11.65
C LEU A 421 3.00 -1.36 -12.94
N ARG A 422 2.21 -0.30 -12.81
CA ARG A 422 1.75 0.50 -13.94
C ARG A 422 2.90 1.18 -14.68
N ALA A 423 3.83 1.83 -13.95
CA ALA A 423 5.01 2.44 -14.55
C ALA A 423 5.86 1.42 -15.32
N TRP A 424 6.01 0.22 -14.75
CA TRP A 424 6.73 -0.89 -15.37
C TRP A 424 6.13 -1.31 -16.71
N ARG A 425 4.79 -1.32 -16.80
CA ARG A 425 4.04 -1.78 -17.97
C ARG A 425 3.81 -0.67 -19.01
N GLU A 426 3.41 0.51 -18.56
CA GLU A 426 2.89 1.59 -19.40
C GLU A 426 3.84 2.80 -19.50
N GLY A 427 4.77 2.93 -18.53
CA GLY A 427 5.60 4.11 -18.38
C GLY A 427 4.99 5.17 -17.47
N LEU A 428 5.52 6.38 -17.52
CA LEU A 428 5.06 7.53 -16.74
C LEU A 428 4.54 8.62 -17.69
N ALA A 429 3.26 8.93 -17.64
CA ALA A 429 2.59 9.83 -18.58
C ALA A 429 2.87 9.43 -20.04
N ARG A 430 3.52 10.30 -20.83
CA ARG A 430 3.91 10.00 -22.21
C ARG A 430 5.31 9.38 -22.33
N VAL A 431 6.06 9.32 -21.22
CA VAL A 431 7.42 8.79 -21.21
C VAL A 431 7.38 7.28 -21.06
N ARG A 432 7.73 6.56 -22.11
CA ARG A 432 7.87 5.11 -22.04
C ARG A 432 9.16 4.75 -21.29
N LEU A 433 9.04 3.92 -20.26
CA LEU A 433 10.19 3.45 -19.50
C LEU A 433 10.69 2.12 -20.07
N GLU A 434 12.01 1.95 -20.10
CA GLU A 434 12.66 0.70 -20.43
C GLU A 434 12.90 -0.10 -19.14
N PRO A 435 12.24 -1.25 -18.92
CA PRO A 435 12.36 -2.01 -17.68
C PRO A 435 13.74 -2.67 -17.59
N LEU A 436 14.45 -2.40 -16.51
CA LEU A 436 15.72 -3.04 -16.15
C LEU A 436 15.56 -3.75 -14.80
N ARG A 437 16.05 -4.99 -14.71
CA ARG A 437 15.98 -5.77 -13.47
C ARG A 437 17.38 -6.12 -12.98
N LEU A 438 17.60 -5.86 -11.69
CA LEU A 438 18.78 -6.27 -10.97
C LEU A 438 18.46 -7.54 -10.16
N SER A 439 19.26 -8.60 -10.31
CA SER A 439 19.07 -9.85 -9.59
C SER A 439 20.17 -10.13 -8.55
N SER A 440 21.37 -9.59 -8.72
CA SER A 440 22.49 -9.86 -7.83
C SER A 440 22.33 -9.22 -6.46
N ASN A 441 22.35 -10.02 -5.40
CA ASN A 441 22.33 -9.57 -4.01
C ASN A 441 23.76 -9.50 -3.46
N PHE A 442 24.29 -8.29 -3.35
CA PHE A 442 25.62 -8.00 -2.80
C PHE A 442 25.64 -7.80 -1.28
N ARG A 443 24.49 -7.88 -0.61
CA ARG A 443 24.35 -7.58 0.81
C ARG A 443 24.41 -8.82 1.69
N SER A 444 23.80 -9.90 1.24
CA SER A 444 23.57 -11.09 2.03
C SER A 444 24.41 -12.27 1.56
N GLN A 445 24.82 -13.14 2.48
CA GLN A 445 25.40 -14.43 2.16
C GLN A 445 24.39 -15.37 1.47
N SER A 446 24.85 -16.37 0.71
CA SER A 446 23.98 -17.21 -0.11
C SER A 446 22.91 -17.95 0.71
N GLY A 447 23.22 -18.46 1.88
CA GLY A 447 22.24 -19.17 2.71
C GLY A 447 21.04 -18.32 3.14
N VAL A 448 21.22 -16.99 3.31
CA VAL A 448 20.09 -16.05 3.54
C VAL A 448 19.30 -15.85 2.26
N VAL A 449 19.99 -15.65 1.12
CA VAL A 449 19.36 -15.45 -0.18
C VAL A 449 18.53 -16.68 -0.57
N ASP A 450 19.06 -17.88 -0.39
CA ASP A 450 18.37 -19.14 -0.69
C ASP A 450 17.12 -19.31 0.19
N TRP A 451 17.23 -19.01 1.47
CA TRP A 451 16.09 -19.07 2.38
C TRP A 451 14.98 -18.08 1.99
N VAL A 452 15.37 -16.84 1.65
CA VAL A 452 14.43 -15.81 1.18
C VAL A 452 13.77 -16.26 -0.12
N ASN A 453 14.53 -16.73 -1.10
CA ASN A 453 14.03 -17.24 -2.37
C ASN A 453 13.02 -18.38 -2.18
N ALA A 454 13.33 -19.34 -1.32
CA ALA A 454 12.46 -20.49 -1.04
C ALA A 454 11.18 -20.09 -0.31
N THR A 455 11.28 -19.19 0.67
CA THR A 455 10.17 -18.77 1.53
C THR A 455 9.23 -17.83 0.79
N PHE A 456 9.74 -16.75 0.22
CA PHE A 456 8.90 -15.69 -0.35
C PHE A 456 8.25 -16.05 -1.68
N ARG A 457 8.81 -17.02 -2.42
CA ARG A 457 8.11 -17.63 -3.56
C ARG A 457 6.77 -18.29 -3.16
N ARG A 458 6.63 -18.69 -1.89
CA ARG A 458 5.42 -19.31 -1.33
C ARG A 458 4.52 -18.32 -0.59
N VAL A 459 5.08 -17.19 -0.15
CA VAL A 459 4.37 -16.18 0.65
C VAL A 459 3.76 -15.09 -0.23
N LEU A 460 4.52 -14.63 -1.24
CA LEU A 460 4.06 -13.59 -2.16
C LEU A 460 3.14 -14.18 -3.24
N PRO A 461 2.27 -13.35 -3.84
CA PRO A 461 1.36 -13.78 -4.91
C PRO A 461 2.09 -14.42 -6.10
N ALA A 462 1.39 -15.30 -6.81
CA ALA A 462 1.93 -15.95 -8.01
C ALA A 462 1.99 -15.02 -9.22
N GLN A 463 1.18 -13.97 -9.24
CA GLN A 463 1.07 -12.99 -10.33
C GLN A 463 0.99 -11.58 -9.76
N ASP A 464 1.41 -10.61 -10.58
CA ASP A 464 1.27 -9.20 -10.29
C ASP A 464 -0.19 -8.77 -10.50
N ASP A 465 -0.74 -7.97 -9.57
CA ASP A 465 -2.05 -7.33 -9.71
C ASP A 465 -1.93 -5.86 -9.31
N GLU A 466 -2.12 -4.98 -10.28
CA GLU A 466 -2.01 -3.52 -10.11
C GLU A 466 -3.09 -2.97 -9.17
N ASN A 467 -4.31 -3.52 -9.23
CA ASN A 467 -5.44 -3.02 -8.45
C ASN A 467 -5.33 -3.40 -6.98
N GLU A 468 -4.80 -4.58 -6.70
CA GLU A 468 -4.57 -5.06 -5.33
C GLU A 468 -3.21 -4.64 -4.78
N GLY A 469 -2.32 -4.13 -5.63
CA GLY A 469 -0.92 -3.92 -5.29
C GLY A 469 -0.20 -5.23 -4.98
N ALA A 470 -0.67 -6.33 -5.57
CA ALA A 470 -0.07 -7.65 -5.40
C ALA A 470 1.16 -7.78 -6.29
N VAL A 471 2.28 -8.20 -5.70
CA VAL A 471 3.57 -8.30 -6.37
C VAL A 471 4.06 -9.73 -6.36
N ARG A 472 4.35 -10.25 -7.55
CA ARG A 472 4.97 -11.57 -7.70
C ARG A 472 6.42 -11.55 -7.20
N TYR A 473 6.81 -12.59 -6.48
CA TYR A 473 8.18 -12.72 -6.01
C TYR A 473 9.18 -12.79 -7.18
N SER A 474 10.22 -11.94 -7.10
CA SER A 474 11.38 -11.97 -7.99
C SER A 474 12.60 -12.47 -7.23
N ALA A 475 13.12 -13.63 -7.63
CA ALA A 475 14.28 -14.22 -6.99
C ALA A 475 15.56 -13.38 -7.23
N SER A 476 16.47 -13.42 -6.27
CA SER A 476 17.80 -12.82 -6.39
C SER A 476 18.92 -13.88 -6.40
N ASP A 477 20.04 -13.52 -6.99
CA ASP A 477 21.25 -14.34 -7.08
C ASP A 477 22.23 -13.88 -6.01
N ALA A 478 22.76 -14.82 -5.23
CA ALA A 478 23.73 -14.51 -4.19
C ALA A 478 25.10 -14.17 -4.81
N TYR A 479 25.67 -13.03 -4.39
CA TYR A 479 27.05 -12.67 -4.75
C TYR A 479 28.07 -13.25 -3.76
N HIS A 480 27.73 -13.29 -2.47
CA HIS A 480 28.60 -13.81 -1.42
C HIS A 480 28.33 -15.29 -1.16
N GLU A 481 29.39 -16.04 -0.90
CA GLU A 481 29.30 -17.45 -0.50
C GLU A 481 28.60 -17.62 0.86
N ALA A 482 28.18 -18.84 1.16
CA ALA A 482 27.61 -19.18 2.45
C ALA A 482 28.66 -19.07 3.55
N LEU A 483 28.27 -18.50 4.68
CA LEU A 483 29.06 -18.54 5.90
C LEU A 483 28.88 -19.88 6.62
N ALA A 484 29.81 -20.26 7.46
CA ALA A 484 29.69 -21.47 8.28
C ALA A 484 28.48 -21.37 9.24
N GLY A 485 27.75 -22.46 9.38
CA GLY A 485 26.58 -22.57 10.25
C GLY A 485 25.25 -22.18 9.54
N PRO A 486 24.13 -22.29 10.23
CA PRO A 486 22.82 -22.00 9.68
C PRO A 486 22.64 -20.49 9.43
N ALA A 487 22.25 -20.14 8.21
CA ALA A 487 22.03 -18.74 7.81
C ALA A 487 20.79 -18.12 8.46
N VAL A 488 19.78 -18.96 8.73
CA VAL A 488 18.51 -18.57 9.39
C VAL A 488 18.20 -19.59 10.48
N GLN A 489 17.85 -19.09 11.66
CA GLN A 489 17.41 -19.90 12.79
C GLN A 489 16.02 -19.45 13.23
N VAL A 490 15.15 -20.40 13.54
CA VAL A 490 13.80 -20.14 14.03
C VAL A 490 13.70 -20.65 15.46
N HIS A 491 13.35 -19.77 16.39
CA HIS A 491 13.09 -20.08 17.78
C HIS A 491 11.58 -19.96 18.00
N ALA A 492 10.95 -20.97 18.59
CA ALA A 492 9.52 -20.98 18.85
C ALA A 492 9.24 -21.29 20.32
N TRP A 493 8.29 -20.54 20.90
CA TRP A 493 7.85 -20.74 22.30
C TRP A 493 6.35 -21.06 22.32
N ALA A 494 5.97 -22.00 23.20
CA ALA A 494 4.56 -22.35 23.40
C ALA A 494 3.80 -21.18 24.05
N ARG A 495 2.52 -20.98 23.63
CA ARG A 495 1.69 -19.85 24.09
C ARG A 495 0.92 -20.10 25.39
N GLU A 496 1.12 -21.20 26.08
CA GLU A 496 0.37 -21.56 27.29
C GLU A 496 0.56 -20.55 28.42
N ASP A 497 1.79 -20.02 28.57
CA ASP A 497 2.10 -18.88 29.45
C ASP A 497 2.79 -17.78 28.63
N ARG A 498 2.05 -16.70 28.35
CA ARG A 498 2.55 -15.60 27.53
C ARG A 498 3.68 -14.82 28.18
N ASP A 499 3.64 -14.67 29.51
CA ASP A 499 4.64 -13.84 30.22
C ASP A 499 5.93 -14.62 30.38
N ALA A 500 5.86 -15.91 30.70
CA ALA A 500 7.02 -16.79 30.73
C ALA A 500 7.67 -16.89 29.33
N ALA A 501 6.88 -17.05 28.28
CA ALA A 501 7.37 -17.09 26.90
C ALA A 501 8.10 -15.80 26.49
N ARG A 502 7.58 -14.61 26.86
CA ARG A 502 8.24 -13.33 26.60
C ARG A 502 9.56 -13.17 27.32
N VAL A 503 9.64 -13.62 28.57
CA VAL A 503 10.90 -13.58 29.33
C VAL A 503 11.95 -14.47 28.69
N GLU A 504 11.57 -15.66 28.24
CA GLU A 504 12.46 -16.60 27.58
C GLU A 504 12.91 -16.09 26.21
N GLU A 505 11.98 -15.50 25.43
CA GLU A 505 12.28 -14.82 24.17
C GLU A 505 13.32 -13.71 24.38
N ALA A 506 13.10 -12.83 25.35
CA ALA A 506 14.02 -11.74 25.67
C ALA A 506 15.41 -12.26 26.08
N ARG A 507 15.46 -13.34 26.88
CA ARG A 507 16.72 -13.99 27.26
C ARG A 507 17.46 -14.53 26.05
N THR A 508 16.75 -15.25 25.16
CA THR A 508 17.32 -15.80 23.92
C THR A 508 17.86 -14.69 23.02
N VAL A 509 17.13 -13.59 22.84
CA VAL A 509 17.59 -12.43 22.07
C VAL A 509 18.91 -11.87 22.64
N VAL A 510 19.00 -11.69 23.96
CA VAL A 510 20.22 -11.19 24.62
C VAL A 510 21.39 -12.15 24.41
N GLU A 511 21.16 -13.45 24.49
CA GLU A 511 22.20 -14.47 24.27
C GLU A 511 22.70 -14.47 22.82
N LEU A 512 21.79 -14.36 21.84
CA LEU A 512 22.13 -14.27 20.42
C LEU A 512 22.94 -13.00 20.12
N VAL A 513 22.55 -11.85 20.65
CA VAL A 513 23.30 -10.60 20.51
C VAL A 513 24.71 -10.72 21.09
N ARG A 514 24.83 -11.28 22.30
CA ARG A 514 26.14 -11.52 22.94
C ARG A 514 27.00 -12.49 22.15
N ALA A 515 26.40 -13.55 21.57
CA ALA A 515 27.10 -14.50 20.73
C ALA A 515 27.62 -13.83 19.45
N ALA A 516 26.78 -13.05 18.78
CA ALA A 516 27.16 -12.31 17.56
C ALA A 516 28.32 -11.33 17.80
N HIS A 517 28.32 -10.60 18.94
CA HIS A 517 29.41 -9.70 19.29
C HIS A 517 30.70 -10.43 19.69
N ARG A 518 30.62 -11.65 20.26
CA ARG A 518 31.83 -12.47 20.53
C ARG A 518 32.42 -13.00 19.21
N GLU A 519 31.57 -13.42 18.28
CA GLU A 519 31.98 -13.96 16.98
C GLU A 519 32.62 -12.88 16.09
N ARG A 520 32.01 -11.67 16.08
CA ARG A 520 32.49 -10.53 15.27
C ARG A 520 32.48 -9.26 16.12
N PRO A 521 33.56 -8.97 16.87
CA PRO A 521 33.65 -7.72 17.60
C PRO A 521 33.54 -6.50 16.71
N GLY A 522 32.66 -5.57 17.06
CA GLY A 522 32.40 -4.35 16.28
C GLY A 522 31.35 -4.47 15.17
N ALA A 523 30.81 -5.66 14.91
CA ALA A 523 29.65 -5.81 14.02
C ALA A 523 28.39 -5.24 14.66
N SER A 524 27.52 -4.64 13.84
CA SER A 524 26.20 -4.17 14.29
C SER A 524 25.19 -5.31 14.31
N VAL A 525 24.31 -5.29 15.32
CA VAL A 525 23.16 -6.20 15.45
C VAL A 525 21.90 -5.37 15.46
N ALA A 526 20.92 -5.71 14.63
CA ALA A 526 19.61 -5.09 14.62
C ALA A 526 18.56 -6.04 15.21
N ILE A 527 17.72 -5.51 16.11
CA ILE A 527 16.55 -6.21 16.66
C ILE A 527 15.32 -5.52 16.06
N LEU A 528 14.55 -6.27 15.27
CA LEU A 528 13.31 -5.78 14.69
C LEU A 528 12.14 -6.31 15.50
N VAL A 529 11.26 -5.43 15.93
CA VAL A 529 10.05 -5.75 16.69
C VAL A 529 8.82 -5.23 15.97
N ARG A 530 7.67 -5.88 16.20
CA ARG A 530 6.38 -5.49 15.62
C ARG A 530 5.58 -4.68 16.62
#